data_4763de916c54c2d82a6e95e746cd815b
#
_entry.id   4763de916c54c2d82a6e95e746cd815b
#
_cell.length_a   1.000
_cell.length_b   1.000
_cell.length_c   1.000
_cell.angle_alpha   90.00
_cell.angle_beta   90.00
_cell.angle_gamma   90.00
#
_symmetry.space_group_name_H-M   'P 1'
#
loop_
_entity.id
_entity.type
_entity.pdbx_description
1 polymer ?
#
loop_
_entity_poly.entity_id
_entity_poly.type
_entity_poly.pdbx_seq_one_letter_code
_entity_poly.pdbx_strand_id
1 'polypeptide(L)'
;PYDAYDQVEFDVPVGKNGDCFDRYLCRIEEFRQSLRIIHQCLNKMPAGQIKVDDHKIAPPSRSMMKESMESLIHHFKLFSEGFTVPPGETYSAIEAPKGEMGVYLVSNGTNRPYRCSISAPGFRHLAGADFVARHHYLPDMVAIIGTMDLVFGEVDR
;
A
#
# COMPACT_ATOMS: atom_id res chain seq x y z
N PRO A 1 -15.04 -6.34 -1.18
CA PRO A 1 -14.38 -6.00 0.09
C PRO A 1 -12.95 -6.54 0.08
N TYR A 2 -12.06 -5.81 0.76
CA TYR A 2 -10.70 -6.23 0.96
C TYR A 2 -10.58 -6.97 2.29
N ASP A 3 -9.67 -7.89 2.42
CA ASP A 3 -9.34 -8.74 3.57
C ASP A 3 -10.27 -8.63 4.80
N ALA A 4 -9.96 -7.78 5.77
CA ALA A 4 -10.66 -7.70 7.05
C ALA A 4 -11.82 -6.68 7.09
N TYR A 5 -12.34 -6.21 5.95
CA TYR A 5 -13.39 -5.19 5.91
C TYR A 5 -14.71 -5.63 6.54
N ASP A 6 -15.01 -6.91 6.50
CA ASP A 6 -16.16 -7.52 7.16
C ASP A 6 -16.05 -7.56 8.71
N GLN A 7 -14.84 -7.33 9.24
CA GLN A 7 -14.55 -7.35 10.67
C GLN A 7 -14.51 -5.96 11.32
N VAL A 8 -14.60 -4.90 10.52
CA VAL A 8 -14.56 -3.51 10.99
C VAL A 8 -15.78 -2.73 10.54
N GLU A 9 -16.20 -1.81 11.38
CA GLU A 9 -17.31 -0.91 11.10
C GLU A 9 -16.78 0.48 10.74
N PHE A 10 -17.18 0.98 9.59
CA PHE A 10 -16.88 2.34 9.12
C PHE A 10 -17.96 2.79 8.15
N ASP A 11 -18.08 4.11 7.99
CA ASP A 11 -19.00 4.74 7.07
C ASP A 11 -18.26 5.20 5.80
N VAL A 12 -18.90 5.11 4.64
CA VAL A 12 -18.36 5.60 3.37
C VAL A 12 -18.90 6.98 3.11
N PRO A 13 -18.06 8.04 3.12
CA PRO A 13 -18.52 9.40 2.85
C PRO A 13 -18.91 9.58 1.39
N VAL A 14 -19.99 10.30 1.14
CA VAL A 14 -20.52 10.55 -0.20
C VAL A 14 -20.73 12.05 -0.39
N GLY A 15 -20.09 12.63 -1.40
CA GLY A 15 -20.30 14.00 -1.83
C GLY A 15 -21.53 14.16 -2.73
N LYS A 16 -22.00 15.39 -2.92
CA LYS A 16 -23.19 15.71 -3.71
C LYS A 16 -22.90 16.59 -4.93
N ASN A 17 -21.95 17.52 -4.81
CA ASN A 17 -21.72 18.56 -5.83
C ASN A 17 -20.63 18.17 -6.84
N GLY A 18 -19.77 17.18 -6.52
CA GLY A 18 -18.72 16.71 -7.40
C GLY A 18 -17.60 17.72 -7.67
N ASP A 19 -17.46 18.73 -6.82
CA ASP A 19 -16.43 19.77 -6.92
C ASP A 19 -15.21 19.49 -6.03
N CYS A 20 -14.19 20.34 -6.13
CA CYS A 20 -12.96 20.19 -5.33
C CYS A 20 -13.24 20.29 -3.82
N PHE A 21 -14.20 21.11 -3.43
CA PHE A 21 -14.56 21.30 -2.02
C PHE A 21 -15.23 20.05 -1.43
N ASP A 22 -16.18 19.46 -2.15
CA ASP A 22 -16.81 18.21 -1.71
C ASP A 22 -15.80 17.07 -1.60
N ARG A 23 -14.88 16.95 -2.57
CA ARG A 23 -13.81 15.94 -2.48
C ARG A 23 -12.91 16.16 -1.28
N TYR A 24 -12.60 17.41 -0.95
CA TYR A 24 -11.86 17.75 0.27
C TYR A 24 -12.63 17.33 1.54
N LEU A 25 -13.92 17.64 1.63
CA LEU A 25 -14.76 17.25 2.77
C LEU A 25 -14.87 15.73 2.91
N CYS A 26 -15.01 15.00 1.81
CA CYS A 26 -15.01 13.54 1.81
C CYS A 26 -13.71 12.99 2.38
N ARG A 27 -12.54 13.53 1.99
CA ARG A 27 -11.25 13.07 2.53
C ARG A 27 -11.07 13.37 4.02
N ILE A 28 -11.58 14.51 4.50
CA ILE A 28 -11.59 14.81 5.94
C ILE A 28 -12.43 13.79 6.70
N GLU A 29 -13.59 13.40 6.15
CA GLU A 29 -14.41 12.37 6.79
C GLU A 29 -13.75 10.98 6.70
N GLU A 30 -13.11 10.65 5.59
CA GLU A 30 -12.32 9.40 5.45
C GLU A 30 -11.22 9.31 6.51
N PHE A 31 -10.56 10.42 6.88
CA PHE A 31 -9.59 10.43 7.98
C PHE A 31 -10.22 10.08 9.32
N ARG A 32 -11.42 10.57 9.60
CA ARG A 32 -12.15 10.21 10.83
C ARG A 32 -12.53 8.74 10.86
N GLN A 33 -12.99 8.22 9.73
CA GLN A 33 -13.32 6.80 9.60
C GLN A 33 -12.06 5.91 9.71
N SER A 34 -10.94 6.34 9.17
CA SER A 34 -9.65 5.65 9.32
C SER A 34 -9.21 5.58 10.78
N LEU A 35 -9.37 6.65 11.55
CA LEU A 35 -9.10 6.63 12.99
C LEU A 35 -10.03 5.66 13.74
N ARG A 36 -11.31 5.58 13.35
CA ARG A 36 -12.26 4.62 13.89
C ARG A 36 -11.83 3.18 13.61
N ILE A 37 -11.34 2.88 12.41
CA ILE A 37 -10.81 1.58 12.03
C ILE A 37 -9.57 1.25 12.84
N ILE A 38 -8.61 2.17 12.96
CA ILE A 38 -7.39 1.98 13.76
C ILE A 38 -7.73 1.63 15.21
N HIS A 39 -8.67 2.34 15.81
CA HIS A 39 -9.12 2.07 17.17
C HIS A 39 -9.70 0.67 17.33
N GLN A 40 -10.52 0.21 16.40
CA GLN A 40 -11.07 -1.14 16.37
C GLN A 40 -9.96 -2.20 16.22
N CYS A 41 -9.01 -1.98 15.31
CA CYS A 41 -7.90 -2.88 15.09
C CYS A 41 -7.01 -3.03 16.32
N LEU A 42 -6.69 -1.94 17.01
CA LEU A 42 -5.90 -1.97 18.24
C LEU A 42 -6.59 -2.76 19.36
N ASN A 43 -7.91 -2.62 19.49
CA ASN A 43 -8.68 -3.34 20.50
C ASN A 43 -8.89 -4.83 20.19
N LYS A 44 -8.90 -5.19 18.89
CA LYS A 44 -9.11 -6.57 18.43
C LYS A 44 -7.80 -7.32 18.15
N MET A 45 -6.66 -6.65 18.23
CA MET A 45 -5.36 -7.23 17.90
C MET A 45 -5.05 -8.41 18.84
N PRO A 46 -4.86 -9.63 18.32
CA PRO A 46 -4.52 -10.79 19.13
C PRO A 46 -3.09 -10.66 19.70
N ALA A 47 -2.90 -11.16 20.92
CA ALA A 47 -1.56 -11.31 21.48
C ALA A 47 -0.82 -12.45 20.78
N GLY A 48 0.49 -12.32 20.59
CA GLY A 48 1.28 -13.36 19.94
C GLY A 48 2.63 -12.87 19.44
N GLN A 49 3.29 -13.70 18.64
CA GLN A 49 4.55 -13.37 18.02
C GLN A 49 4.33 -12.33 16.90
N ILE A 50 5.20 -11.32 16.85
CA ILE A 50 5.13 -10.23 15.88
C ILE A 50 5.89 -10.55 14.58
N LYS A 51 6.67 -11.61 14.56
CA LYS A 51 7.41 -12.07 13.37
C LYS A 51 7.57 -13.59 13.41
N VAL A 52 7.81 -14.17 12.25
CA VAL A 52 8.06 -15.62 12.12
C VAL A 52 9.38 -16.01 12.83
N ASP A 53 9.38 -17.17 13.47
CA ASP A 53 10.57 -17.75 14.11
C ASP A 53 11.35 -18.61 13.11
N ASP A 54 11.80 -17.99 12.04
CA ASP A 54 12.68 -18.57 11.02
C ASP A 54 13.72 -17.52 10.60
N HIS A 55 14.97 -17.75 11.00
CA HIS A 55 16.05 -16.81 10.71
C HIS A 55 16.51 -16.77 9.26
N LYS A 56 15.98 -17.64 8.41
CA LYS A 56 16.15 -17.55 6.94
C LYS A 56 15.22 -16.53 6.30
N ILE A 57 14.13 -16.14 6.98
CA ILE A 57 13.11 -15.20 6.51
C ILE A 57 13.15 -13.90 7.32
N ALA A 58 13.20 -14.02 8.65
CA ALA A 58 13.24 -12.90 9.56
C ALA A 58 14.62 -12.81 10.26
N PRO A 59 15.26 -11.64 10.31
CA PRO A 59 16.60 -11.52 10.88
C PRO A 59 16.61 -11.87 12.37
N PRO A 60 17.68 -12.54 12.85
CA PRO A 60 17.88 -12.81 14.25
C PRO A 60 18.09 -11.53 15.06
N SER A 61 17.93 -11.61 16.39
CA SER A 61 18.19 -10.48 17.27
C SER A 61 19.69 -10.12 17.27
N ARG A 62 19.98 -8.87 17.61
CA ARG A 62 21.38 -8.38 17.67
C ARG A 62 22.22 -9.14 18.70
N SER A 63 21.65 -9.59 19.80
CA SER A 63 22.35 -10.43 20.80
C SER A 63 22.70 -11.78 20.23
N MET A 64 21.73 -12.48 19.63
CA MET A 64 21.97 -13.79 19.01
C MET A 64 23.01 -13.73 17.91
N MET A 65 23.03 -12.68 17.11
CA MET A 65 24.04 -12.49 16.05
C MET A 65 25.47 -12.42 16.61
N LYS A 66 25.65 -11.91 17.85
CA LYS A 66 26.96 -11.81 18.51
C LYS A 66 27.44 -13.10 19.19
N GLU A 67 26.50 -13.99 19.53
CA GLU A 67 26.76 -15.19 20.31
C GLU A 67 26.78 -16.46 19.45
N SER A 68 26.05 -16.47 18.34
CA SER A 68 25.89 -17.62 17.45
C SER A 68 26.42 -17.32 16.05
N MET A 69 27.35 -18.15 15.57
CA MET A 69 27.86 -18.05 14.21
C MET A 69 26.78 -18.30 13.17
N GLU A 70 25.86 -19.22 13.42
CA GLU A 70 24.72 -19.47 12.52
C GLU A 70 23.83 -18.25 12.38
N SER A 71 23.50 -17.59 13.48
CA SER A 71 22.72 -16.35 13.47
C SER A 71 23.43 -15.22 12.72
N LEU A 72 24.75 -15.12 12.86
CA LEU A 72 25.55 -14.16 12.10
C LEU A 72 25.49 -14.43 10.61
N ILE A 73 25.61 -15.70 10.19
CA ILE A 73 25.51 -16.11 8.78
C ILE A 73 24.11 -15.80 8.22
N HIS A 74 23.05 -16.12 8.94
CA HIS A 74 21.69 -15.82 8.52
C HIS A 74 21.46 -14.32 8.38
N HIS A 75 21.93 -13.53 9.33
CA HIS A 75 21.86 -12.06 9.25
C HIS A 75 22.61 -11.55 8.00
N PHE A 76 23.84 -11.98 7.80
CA PHE A 76 24.66 -11.58 6.66
C PHE A 76 23.97 -11.92 5.32
N LYS A 77 23.47 -13.14 5.20
CA LYS A 77 22.80 -13.58 3.97
C LYS A 77 21.50 -12.82 3.70
N LEU A 78 20.68 -12.58 4.71
CA LEU A 78 19.43 -11.80 4.55
C LEU A 78 19.68 -10.37 4.08
N PHE A 79 20.74 -9.72 4.57
CA PHE A 79 21.06 -8.33 4.22
C PHE A 79 21.95 -8.19 2.97
N SER A 80 22.55 -9.25 2.47
CA SER A 80 23.34 -9.22 1.23
C SER A 80 22.58 -9.81 0.04
N GLU A 81 22.07 -11.02 0.16
CA GLU A 81 21.38 -11.75 -0.90
C GLU A 81 19.85 -11.67 -0.79
N GLY A 82 19.33 -11.63 0.43
CA GLY A 82 17.91 -11.76 0.72
C GLY A 82 17.43 -13.21 0.76
N PHE A 83 16.14 -13.41 0.93
CA PHE A 83 15.52 -14.74 0.89
C PHE A 83 15.02 -15.06 -0.53
N THR A 84 14.97 -16.35 -0.85
CA THR A 84 14.41 -16.83 -2.13
C THR A 84 12.92 -17.13 -1.98
N VAL A 85 12.18 -16.86 -3.05
CA VAL A 85 10.73 -17.14 -3.10
C VAL A 85 10.51 -18.31 -4.07
N PRO A 86 9.73 -19.34 -3.69
CA PRO A 86 9.42 -20.45 -4.59
C PRO A 86 8.84 -19.97 -5.92
N PRO A 87 9.07 -20.72 -7.03
CA PRO A 87 8.46 -20.37 -8.32
C PRO A 87 6.94 -20.35 -8.24
N GLY A 88 6.35 -19.33 -8.83
CA GLY A 88 4.89 -19.12 -8.85
C GLY A 88 4.52 -17.71 -9.20
N GLU A 89 3.24 -17.46 -9.30
CA GLU A 89 2.69 -16.15 -9.57
C GLU A 89 1.59 -15.80 -8.56
N THR A 90 1.45 -14.53 -8.27
CA THR A 90 0.40 -14.02 -7.39
C THR A 90 -0.02 -12.62 -7.80
N TYR A 91 -1.29 -12.33 -7.62
CA TYR A 91 -1.84 -10.98 -7.69
C TYR A 91 -2.50 -10.66 -6.36
N SER A 92 -2.19 -9.49 -5.83
CA SER A 92 -2.84 -8.97 -4.63
C SER A 92 -3.20 -7.50 -4.85
N ALA A 93 -4.40 -7.14 -4.45
CA ALA A 93 -4.89 -5.78 -4.51
C ALA A 93 -5.35 -5.32 -3.12
N ILE A 94 -5.06 -4.08 -2.80
CA ILE A 94 -5.48 -3.44 -1.54
C ILE A 94 -6.11 -2.08 -1.83
N GLU A 95 -6.93 -1.59 -0.91
CA GLU A 95 -7.36 -0.20 -0.91
C GLU A 95 -6.23 0.68 -0.37
N ALA A 96 -5.61 1.44 -1.27
CA ALA A 96 -4.66 2.49 -0.92
C ALA A 96 -5.40 3.83 -0.76
N PRO A 97 -4.80 4.86 -0.11
CA PRO A 97 -5.45 6.16 0.09
C PRO A 97 -5.93 6.84 -1.18
N LYS A 98 -5.33 6.52 -2.32
CA LYS A 98 -5.67 7.08 -3.64
C LYS A 98 -6.62 6.21 -4.47
N GLY A 99 -6.84 4.98 -4.05
CA GLY A 99 -7.66 3.99 -4.74
C GLY A 99 -7.09 2.59 -4.66
N GLU A 100 -7.54 1.68 -5.51
CA GLU A 100 -7.05 0.31 -5.52
C GLU A 100 -5.63 0.23 -6.11
N MET A 101 -4.69 -0.24 -5.30
CA MET A 101 -3.33 -0.58 -5.71
C MET A 101 -3.19 -2.09 -5.83
N GLY A 102 -2.86 -2.57 -7.02
CA GLY A 102 -2.65 -3.99 -7.29
C GLY A 102 -1.20 -4.27 -7.65
N VAL A 103 -0.67 -5.39 -7.18
CA VAL A 103 0.68 -5.86 -7.50
C VAL A 103 0.60 -7.29 -8.02
N TYR A 104 1.08 -7.50 -9.23
CA TYR A 104 1.26 -8.81 -9.84
C TYR A 104 2.73 -9.18 -9.84
N LEU A 105 3.07 -10.30 -9.22
CA LEU A 105 4.44 -10.80 -9.09
C LEU A 105 4.57 -12.19 -9.70
N VAL A 106 5.65 -12.41 -10.42
CA VAL A 106 6.07 -13.72 -10.89
C VAL A 106 7.45 -14.03 -10.31
N SER A 107 7.57 -15.16 -9.60
CA SER A 107 8.83 -15.67 -9.08
C SER A 107 9.33 -16.84 -9.91
N ASN A 108 10.62 -16.89 -10.15
CA ASN A 108 11.33 -17.99 -10.79
C ASN A 108 12.20 -18.81 -9.80
N GLY A 109 12.00 -18.62 -8.49
CA GLY A 109 12.78 -19.30 -7.46
C GLY A 109 14.02 -18.54 -6.98
N THR A 110 14.20 -17.30 -7.42
CA THR A 110 15.35 -16.46 -6.99
C THR A 110 14.91 -15.43 -5.92
N ASN A 111 15.86 -14.65 -5.46
CA ASN A 111 15.65 -13.55 -4.51
C ASN A 111 15.10 -12.26 -5.17
N ARG A 112 14.92 -12.26 -6.48
CA ARG A 112 14.35 -11.14 -7.25
C ARG A 112 13.18 -11.65 -8.08
N PRO A 113 12.07 -10.89 -8.15
CA PRO A 113 10.98 -11.30 -9.01
C PRO A 113 11.40 -11.30 -10.48
N TYR A 114 10.96 -12.31 -11.21
CA TYR A 114 11.12 -12.36 -12.67
C TYR A 114 10.29 -11.27 -13.35
N ARG A 115 9.10 -11.02 -12.84
CA ARG A 115 8.22 -9.97 -13.32
C ARG A 115 7.51 -9.30 -12.13
N CYS A 116 7.46 -7.98 -12.15
CA CYS A 116 6.63 -7.19 -11.25
C CYS A 116 5.82 -6.20 -12.09
N SER A 117 4.50 -6.25 -11.96
CA SER A 117 3.61 -5.29 -12.59
C SER A 117 2.73 -4.64 -11.52
N ILE A 118 2.75 -3.31 -11.47
CA ILE A 118 2.02 -2.52 -10.48
C ILE A 118 0.87 -1.81 -11.16
N SER A 119 -0.35 -2.04 -10.66
CA SER A 119 -1.56 -1.32 -11.08
C SER A 119 -1.77 -0.15 -10.13
N ALA A 120 -1.29 1.02 -10.53
CA ALA A 120 -1.38 2.24 -9.73
C ALA A 120 -2.70 2.99 -10.00
N PRO A 121 -3.42 3.47 -8.97
CA PRO A 121 -4.64 4.24 -9.16
C PRO A 121 -4.39 5.60 -9.83
N GLY A 122 -3.26 6.25 -9.55
CA GLY A 122 -2.89 7.54 -10.13
C GLY A 122 -2.76 7.53 -11.66
N PHE A 123 -2.37 6.42 -12.25
CA PHE A 123 -2.32 6.27 -13.71
C PHE A 123 -3.70 6.42 -14.36
N ARG A 124 -4.72 5.83 -13.76
CA ARG A 124 -6.12 5.94 -14.22
C ARG A 124 -6.68 7.34 -13.97
N HIS A 125 -6.35 7.96 -12.83
CA HIS A 125 -6.77 9.32 -12.49
C HIS A 125 -6.19 10.34 -13.48
N LEU A 126 -4.92 10.20 -13.86
CA LEU A 126 -4.30 11.08 -14.84
C LEU A 126 -4.99 11.01 -16.19
N ALA A 127 -5.45 9.84 -16.63
CA ALA A 127 -6.21 9.70 -17.85
C ALA A 127 -7.53 10.49 -17.84
N GLY A 128 -8.13 10.70 -16.67
CA GLY A 128 -9.33 11.51 -16.48
C GLY A 128 -9.09 13.03 -16.37
N ALA A 129 -7.84 13.45 -16.20
CA ALA A 129 -7.51 14.86 -15.96
C ALA A 129 -7.93 15.79 -17.11
N ASP A 130 -7.77 15.36 -18.36
CA ASP A 130 -8.21 16.13 -19.54
C ASP A 130 -9.71 16.41 -19.50
N PHE A 131 -10.51 15.43 -19.12
CA PHE A 131 -11.96 15.60 -19.05
C PHE A 131 -12.37 16.59 -17.96
N VAL A 132 -11.75 16.50 -16.79
CA VAL A 132 -12.06 17.37 -15.63
C VAL A 132 -11.56 18.80 -15.87
N ALA A 133 -10.46 18.98 -16.60
CA ALA A 133 -9.84 20.28 -16.84
C ALA A 133 -10.53 21.11 -17.93
N ARG A 134 -11.45 20.54 -18.72
CA ARG A 134 -12.12 21.25 -19.82
C ARG A 134 -12.92 22.44 -19.31
N HIS A 135 -12.80 23.55 -20.03
CA HIS A 135 -13.48 24.82 -19.73
C HIS A 135 -13.03 25.52 -18.42
N HIS A 136 -11.90 25.08 -17.83
CA HIS A 136 -11.25 25.72 -16.70
C HIS A 136 -10.05 26.56 -17.10
N TYR A 137 -9.62 27.46 -16.22
CA TYR A 137 -8.43 28.27 -16.42
C TYR A 137 -7.16 27.49 -16.08
N LEU A 138 -6.02 27.94 -16.61
CA LEU A 138 -4.75 27.28 -16.33
C LEU A 138 -4.40 27.23 -14.82
N PRO A 139 -4.67 28.25 -13.99
CA PRO A 139 -4.49 28.16 -12.54
C PRO A 139 -5.35 27.09 -11.86
N ASP A 140 -6.54 26.81 -12.40
CA ASP A 140 -7.44 25.79 -11.86
C ASP A 140 -6.85 24.38 -12.04
N MET A 141 -5.97 24.19 -13.01
CA MET A 141 -5.30 22.91 -13.24
C MET A 141 -4.48 22.45 -12.04
N VAL A 142 -3.88 23.37 -11.30
CA VAL A 142 -3.15 23.06 -10.07
C VAL A 142 -4.08 22.50 -9.00
N ALA A 143 -5.24 23.12 -8.83
CA ALA A 143 -6.26 22.64 -7.89
C ALA A 143 -6.85 21.29 -8.34
N ILE A 144 -7.04 21.09 -9.64
CA ILE A 144 -7.54 19.83 -10.21
C ILE A 144 -6.54 18.70 -9.97
N ILE A 145 -5.26 18.90 -10.21
CA ILE A 145 -4.20 17.93 -9.94
C ILE A 145 -4.19 17.55 -8.44
N GLY A 146 -4.25 18.55 -7.56
CA GLY A 146 -4.30 18.34 -6.12
C GLY A 146 -5.55 17.58 -5.66
N THR A 147 -6.72 17.89 -6.24
CA THR A 147 -7.98 17.24 -5.88
C THR A 147 -8.09 15.80 -6.40
N MET A 148 -7.47 15.50 -7.53
CA MET A 148 -7.37 14.14 -8.08
C MET A 148 -6.29 13.30 -7.37
N ASP A 149 -5.51 13.94 -6.50
CA ASP A 149 -4.45 13.30 -5.71
C ASP A 149 -3.40 12.59 -6.57
N LEU A 150 -2.94 13.29 -7.61
CA LEU A 150 -1.94 12.76 -8.53
C LEU A 150 -0.53 12.87 -7.94
N VAL A 151 0.17 11.74 -7.92
CA VAL A 151 1.60 11.66 -7.58
C VAL A 151 2.32 11.00 -8.75
N PHE A 152 3.20 11.73 -9.41
CA PHE A 152 3.82 11.28 -10.67
C PHE A 152 4.78 10.10 -10.47
N GLY A 153 5.40 9.95 -9.31
CA GLY A 153 6.20 8.76 -8.99
C GLY A 153 5.38 7.47 -9.05
N GLU A 154 4.12 7.51 -8.64
CA GLU A 154 3.17 6.41 -8.78
C GLU A 154 2.75 6.17 -10.23
N VAL A 155 2.56 7.24 -11.00
CA VAL A 155 2.17 7.17 -12.41
C VAL A 155 3.30 6.63 -13.28
N ASP A 156 4.53 7.08 -13.04
CA ASP A 156 5.71 6.73 -13.84
C ASP A 156 6.32 5.39 -13.45
N ARG A 157 6.18 4.96 -12.20
CA ARG A 157 6.64 3.68 -11.60
C ARG A 157 8.13 3.41 -11.69
#